data_ca655cfaeade65399fa7c09cac258e35
#
_entry.id   ca655cfaeade65399fa7c09cac258e35
#
_cell.length_a   1.000
_cell.length_b   1.000
_cell.length_c   1.000
_cell.angle_alpha   90.00
_cell.angle_beta   90.00
_cell.angle_gamma   90.00
#
_symmetry.space_group_name_H-M   'P 1'
#
loop_
_entity.id
_entity.type
_entity.pdbx_description
1 polymer ?
#
loop_
_entity_poly.entity_id
_entity_poly.type
_entity_poly.pdbx_seq_one_letter_code
_entity_poly.pdbx_strand_id
1 'polypeptide(L)'
;SAQDVMRIKYEETFFMNPGPDMPPQMAAQMPKSRKNRKILLATEENSYYFVNKEDPDPEEEHGGNQGRWAMRRQGVDPKVYSDYANEQKLTFTDLFGKEFLIEEGLQPAKWKLHSGEQRDILGYTCIKATQQKDSTTITAWFTPKIAMSIGPDGYYGLPGAILAVSEGESRVYLATLVEQKYTGDAKIEKPTKGTKTTREEFEKIRKEKIEEVRQMNGGQGQRMFIRG
;
A
#
# COMPACT_ATOMS: atom_id res chain seq x y z
N SER A 1 19.83 -24.25 -6.97
CA SER A 1 20.08 -23.06 -7.80
C SER A 1 19.39 -21.87 -7.15
N ALA A 2 20.07 -20.72 -7.05
CA ALA A 2 19.43 -19.51 -6.56
C ALA A 2 18.28 -19.18 -7.54
N GLN A 3 17.06 -18.99 -7.00
CA GLN A 3 15.92 -18.55 -7.81
C GLN A 3 16.17 -17.14 -8.33
N ASP A 4 15.85 -16.90 -9.61
CA ASP A 4 15.90 -15.56 -10.18
C ASP A 4 14.90 -14.67 -9.42
N VAL A 5 15.35 -13.53 -8.94
CA VAL A 5 14.50 -12.53 -8.29
C VAL A 5 13.95 -11.60 -9.35
N MET A 6 12.65 -11.35 -9.32
CA MET A 6 11.98 -10.32 -10.12
C MET A 6 11.86 -9.04 -9.32
N ARG A 7 12.04 -7.88 -9.97
CA ARG A 7 11.73 -6.57 -9.41
C ARG A 7 10.66 -5.88 -10.24
N ILE A 8 9.61 -5.40 -9.56
CA ILE A 8 8.60 -4.54 -10.16
C ILE A 8 8.52 -3.25 -9.33
N LYS A 9 8.66 -2.09 -9.98
CA LYS A 9 8.42 -0.79 -9.36
C LYS A 9 6.96 -0.41 -9.56
N TYR A 10 6.33 0.11 -8.50
CA TYR A 10 4.94 0.59 -8.54
C TYR A 10 4.86 2.05 -8.07
N GLU A 11 3.95 2.78 -8.68
CA GLU A 11 3.43 4.03 -8.16
C GLU A 11 2.06 3.75 -7.53
N GLU A 12 1.92 4.07 -6.24
CA GLU A 12 0.63 4.06 -5.54
C GLU A 12 0.05 5.46 -5.53
N THR A 13 -1.20 5.60 -5.93
CA THR A 13 -1.93 6.86 -5.83
C THR A 13 -3.06 6.69 -4.83
N PHE A 14 -3.05 7.51 -3.78
CA PHE A 14 -4.14 7.63 -2.83
C PHE A 14 -4.98 8.83 -3.20
N PHE A 15 -6.28 8.64 -3.42
CA PHE A 15 -7.22 9.73 -3.63
C PHE A 15 -7.78 10.18 -2.28
N MET A 16 -7.66 11.47 -2.02
CA MET A 16 -8.06 12.05 -0.74
C MET A 16 -9.43 12.70 -0.91
N ASN A 17 -10.41 12.20 -0.15
CA ASN A 17 -11.73 12.80 -0.09
C ASN A 17 -11.86 13.62 1.20
N PRO A 18 -12.30 14.89 1.14
CA PRO A 18 -12.63 15.65 2.33
C PRO A 18 -13.76 14.95 3.07
N GLY A 19 -13.60 14.77 4.39
CA GLY A 19 -14.68 14.24 5.22
C GLY A 19 -15.89 15.17 5.25
N PRO A 20 -17.08 14.66 5.59
CA PRO A 20 -18.33 15.45 5.61
C PRO A 20 -18.28 16.64 6.57
N ASP A 21 -17.46 16.53 7.62
CA ASP A 21 -17.31 17.58 8.65
C ASP A 21 -16.16 18.55 8.36
N MET A 22 -15.51 18.45 7.21
CA MET A 22 -14.38 19.31 6.87
C MET A 22 -14.90 20.65 6.32
N PRO A 23 -14.47 21.81 6.89
CA PRO A 23 -14.84 23.12 6.37
C PRO A 23 -14.45 23.27 4.89
N PRO A 24 -15.32 23.88 4.03
CA PRO A 24 -15.06 24.00 2.60
C PRO A 24 -13.73 24.65 2.24
N GLN A 25 -13.28 25.63 3.04
CA GLN A 25 -12.00 26.33 2.84
C GLN A 25 -10.81 25.38 3.07
N MET A 26 -10.90 24.46 4.03
CA MET A 26 -9.88 23.44 4.27
C MET A 26 -9.91 22.34 3.21
N ALA A 27 -11.11 21.94 2.78
CA ALA A 27 -11.28 20.97 1.71
C ALA A 27 -10.68 21.47 0.39
N ALA A 28 -10.84 22.77 0.07
CA ALA A 28 -10.27 23.40 -1.12
C ALA A 28 -8.73 23.44 -1.13
N GLN A 29 -8.09 23.44 0.04
CA GLN A 29 -6.63 23.44 0.20
C GLN A 29 -6.03 22.02 0.33
N MET A 30 -6.87 21.00 0.45
CA MET A 30 -6.41 19.62 0.58
C MET A 30 -5.90 19.09 -0.77
N PRO A 31 -4.74 18.40 -0.81
CA PRO A 31 -4.31 17.70 -2.00
C PRO A 31 -5.37 16.71 -2.46
N LYS A 32 -5.66 16.64 -3.75
CA LYS A 32 -6.65 15.68 -4.30
C LYS A 32 -6.15 14.25 -4.27
N SER A 33 -4.85 14.06 -4.38
CA SER A 33 -4.21 12.75 -4.34
C SER A 33 -2.80 12.86 -3.78
N ARG A 34 -2.27 11.72 -3.37
CA ARG A 34 -0.89 11.55 -2.93
C ARG A 34 -0.31 10.33 -3.60
N LYS A 35 0.95 10.41 -4.00
CA LYS A 35 1.67 9.32 -4.65
C LYS A 35 2.78 8.81 -3.74
N ASN A 36 2.97 7.51 -3.74
CA ASN A 36 4.10 6.83 -3.11
C ASN A 36 4.74 5.90 -4.14
N ARG A 37 6.05 5.77 -4.10
CA ARG A 37 6.79 4.84 -4.96
C ARG A 37 7.25 3.64 -4.16
N LYS A 38 7.00 2.47 -4.68
CA LYS A 38 7.23 1.18 -4.04
C LYS A 38 8.00 0.21 -4.94
N ILE A 39 8.67 -0.74 -4.32
CA ILE A 39 9.36 -1.85 -4.98
C ILE A 39 8.75 -3.16 -4.49
N LEU A 40 8.45 -4.05 -5.42
CA LEU A 40 8.19 -5.45 -5.19
C LEU A 40 9.42 -6.26 -5.63
N LEU A 41 10.02 -7.00 -4.72
CA LEU A 41 10.93 -8.10 -5.04
C LEU A 41 10.19 -9.41 -4.87
N ALA A 42 10.28 -10.32 -5.82
CA ALA A 42 9.54 -11.57 -5.78
C ALA A 42 10.30 -12.74 -6.38
N THR A 43 10.04 -13.91 -5.82
CA THR A 43 10.28 -15.23 -6.37
C THR A 43 8.95 -15.99 -6.45
N GLU A 44 8.95 -17.24 -6.90
CA GLU A 44 7.77 -18.10 -6.85
C GLU A 44 7.32 -18.43 -5.42
N GLU A 45 8.24 -18.38 -4.44
CA GLU A 45 7.99 -18.79 -3.06
C GLU A 45 7.59 -17.63 -2.16
N ASN A 46 8.13 -16.42 -2.41
CA ASN A 46 7.93 -15.28 -1.52
C ASN A 46 8.07 -13.94 -2.25
N SER A 47 7.56 -12.89 -1.60
CA SER A 47 7.73 -11.52 -2.06
C SER A 47 7.93 -10.55 -0.91
N TYR A 48 8.52 -9.39 -1.25
CA TYR A 48 8.75 -8.30 -0.33
C TYR A 48 8.43 -6.96 -1.00
N TYR A 49 7.49 -6.23 -0.42
CA TYR A 49 6.98 -4.96 -0.94
C TYR A 49 7.29 -3.83 0.03
N PHE A 50 8.00 -2.80 -0.43
CA PHE A 50 8.55 -1.75 0.42
C PHE A 50 8.74 -0.42 -0.33
N VAL A 51 9.03 0.65 0.42
CA VAL A 51 9.26 2.00 -0.15
C VAL A 51 10.48 2.03 -1.05
N ASN A 52 10.33 2.64 -2.21
CA ASN A 52 11.44 2.92 -3.12
C ASN A 52 12.22 4.17 -2.66
N LYS A 53 13.33 3.96 -1.97
CA LYS A 53 14.22 5.03 -1.52
C LYS A 53 15.18 5.53 -2.60
N GLU A 54 15.36 4.78 -3.69
CA GLU A 54 16.21 5.17 -4.82
C GLU A 54 15.56 6.27 -5.68
N ASP A 55 14.23 6.33 -5.65
CA ASP A 55 13.42 7.25 -6.43
C ASP A 55 12.31 7.79 -5.51
N PRO A 56 12.65 8.77 -4.65
CA PRO A 56 11.72 9.29 -3.66
C PRO A 56 10.54 10.00 -4.31
N ASP A 57 9.45 10.14 -3.54
CA ASP A 57 8.25 10.79 -4.02
C ASP A 57 8.52 12.25 -4.42
N PRO A 58 8.01 12.71 -5.56
CA PRO A 58 8.22 14.09 -6.03
C PRO A 58 7.75 15.15 -5.03
N GLU A 59 6.82 14.79 -4.15
CA GLU A 59 6.27 15.68 -3.13
C GLU A 59 7.19 15.86 -1.91
N GLU A 60 8.17 14.99 -1.71
CA GLU A 60 9.16 15.12 -0.62
C GLU A 60 10.24 16.18 -0.94
N GLU A 61 10.50 16.45 -2.22
CA GLU A 61 11.50 17.44 -2.67
C GLU A 61 11.03 18.89 -2.57
N HIS A 62 9.72 19.13 -2.51
CA HIS A 62 9.16 20.47 -2.46
C HIS A 62 8.69 20.81 -1.04
N GLY A 63 9.61 21.32 -0.21
CA GLY A 63 9.36 21.83 1.15
C GLY A 63 8.46 23.07 1.21
N GLY A 64 7.33 23.05 0.52
CA GLY A 64 6.27 24.06 0.62
C GLY A 64 5.27 23.66 1.71
N ASN A 65 4.44 24.59 2.14
CA ASN A 65 3.38 24.60 3.18
C ASN A 65 2.63 23.27 3.49
N GLN A 66 3.13 22.15 2.99
CA GLN A 66 2.67 20.77 3.16
C GLN A 66 3.07 20.16 4.53
N GLY A 67 3.94 20.84 5.30
CA GLY A 67 4.36 20.34 6.62
C GLY A 67 3.22 20.04 7.58
N ARG A 68 2.07 20.70 7.42
CA ARG A 68 0.88 20.46 8.24
C ARG A 68 0.13 19.17 7.86
N TRP A 69 0.23 18.74 6.59
CA TRP A 69 -0.34 17.49 6.10
C TRP A 69 0.66 16.34 6.19
N ALA A 70 1.97 16.62 6.10
CA ALA A 70 3.05 15.68 6.33
C ALA A 70 3.11 15.20 7.79
N MET A 71 2.74 16.03 8.77
CA MET A 71 2.60 15.60 10.17
C MET A 71 1.55 14.50 10.40
N ARG A 72 0.66 14.24 9.45
CA ARG A 72 -0.24 13.08 9.47
C ARG A 72 0.41 11.77 9.02
N ARG A 73 1.63 11.82 8.49
CA ARG A 73 2.50 10.66 8.28
C ARG A 73 3.16 10.22 9.60
N GLN A 74 2.37 9.91 10.61
CA GLN A 74 2.92 9.27 11.79
C GLN A 74 2.90 7.76 11.59
N GLY A 75 3.95 7.27 10.97
CA GLY A 75 4.17 5.86 10.78
C GLY A 75 5.23 5.61 9.72
N VAL A 76 6.05 4.60 9.91
CA VAL A 76 6.95 4.08 8.87
C VAL A 76 6.08 3.43 7.80
N ASP A 77 6.37 3.70 6.54
CA ASP A 77 5.70 3.02 5.42
C ASP A 77 5.74 1.51 5.61
N PRO A 78 4.60 0.81 5.46
CA PRO A 78 4.54 -0.61 5.70
C PRO A 78 5.49 -1.38 4.78
N LYS A 79 6.15 -2.39 5.35
CA LYS A 79 6.89 -3.42 4.61
C LYS A 79 6.08 -4.69 4.64
N VAL A 80 5.72 -5.20 3.48
CA VAL A 80 4.85 -6.38 3.36
C VAL A 80 5.66 -7.55 2.81
N TYR A 81 5.77 -8.61 3.59
CA TYR A 81 6.37 -9.86 3.20
C TYR A 81 5.27 -10.92 3.01
N SER A 82 5.28 -11.60 1.89
CA SER A 82 4.37 -12.71 1.60
C SER A 82 5.16 -14.00 1.41
N ASP A 83 4.76 -15.03 2.12
CA ASP A 83 5.28 -16.41 2.01
C ASP A 83 4.15 -17.26 1.42
N TYR A 84 4.27 -17.57 0.14
CA TYR A 84 3.23 -18.28 -0.60
C TYR A 84 3.16 -19.77 -0.23
N ALA A 85 4.32 -20.36 0.12
CA ALA A 85 4.39 -21.77 0.52
C ALA A 85 3.75 -22.04 1.88
N ASN A 86 3.92 -21.09 2.82
CA ASN A 86 3.38 -21.19 4.17
C ASN A 86 2.06 -20.41 4.36
N GLU A 87 1.52 -19.84 3.29
CA GLU A 87 0.29 -19.06 3.31
C GLU A 87 0.30 -17.96 4.38
N GLN A 88 1.43 -17.29 4.55
CA GLN A 88 1.65 -16.28 5.58
C GLN A 88 1.94 -14.91 4.96
N LYS A 89 1.31 -13.88 5.49
CA LYS A 89 1.63 -12.47 5.21
C LYS A 89 2.05 -11.77 6.49
N LEU A 90 3.18 -11.09 6.44
CA LEU A 90 3.71 -10.28 7.52
C LEU A 90 3.78 -8.82 7.08
N THR A 91 3.20 -7.93 7.87
CA THR A 91 3.31 -6.49 7.63
C THR A 91 4.03 -5.84 8.81
N PHE A 92 5.22 -5.32 8.55
CA PHE A 92 5.92 -4.47 9.52
C PHE A 92 5.49 -3.03 9.31
N THR A 93 5.09 -2.36 10.37
CA THR A 93 4.68 -0.95 10.34
C THR A 93 4.97 -0.28 11.69
N ASP A 94 5.02 1.05 11.66
CA ASP A 94 5.08 1.87 12.88
C ASP A 94 3.76 2.62 13.05
N LEU A 95 3.32 2.77 14.27
CA LEU A 95 2.17 3.59 14.65
C LEU A 95 2.55 4.47 15.84
N PHE A 96 2.72 5.77 15.60
CA PHE A 96 3.12 6.75 16.62
C PHE A 96 4.38 6.36 17.41
N GLY A 97 5.40 5.83 16.71
CA GLY A 97 6.68 5.43 17.28
C GLY A 97 6.69 4.02 17.90
N LYS A 98 5.59 3.28 17.83
CA LYS A 98 5.53 1.88 18.25
C LYS A 98 5.52 0.96 17.03
N GLU A 99 6.49 0.05 16.97
CA GLU A 99 6.64 -0.91 15.89
C GLU A 99 5.73 -2.13 16.09
N PHE A 100 5.05 -2.54 15.02
CA PHE A 100 4.16 -3.69 14.98
C PHE A 100 4.57 -4.66 13.88
N LEU A 101 4.42 -5.94 14.15
CA LEU A 101 4.47 -7.01 13.16
C LEU A 101 3.09 -7.66 13.07
N ILE A 102 2.36 -7.33 12.01
CA ILE A 102 1.01 -7.82 11.78
C ILE A 102 1.12 -9.15 11.04
N GLU A 103 0.59 -10.20 11.64
CA GLU A 103 0.56 -11.54 11.09
C GLU A 103 -0.84 -11.86 10.56
N GLU A 104 -0.90 -12.28 9.29
CA GLU A 104 -2.15 -12.63 8.60
C GLU A 104 -1.97 -13.93 7.82
N GLY A 105 -3.04 -14.72 7.70
CA GLY A 105 -3.08 -15.79 6.71
C GLY A 105 -3.12 -15.22 5.30
N LEU A 106 -2.38 -15.82 4.38
CA LEU A 106 -2.37 -15.45 2.97
C LEU A 106 -3.27 -16.43 2.21
N GLN A 107 -4.53 -16.05 2.02
CA GLN A 107 -5.48 -16.83 1.24
C GLN A 107 -5.59 -16.25 -0.16
N PRO A 108 -5.52 -17.08 -1.23
CA PRO A 108 -5.76 -16.57 -2.57
C PRO A 108 -7.17 -16.00 -2.65
N ALA A 109 -7.26 -14.77 -3.11
CA ALA A 109 -8.54 -14.14 -3.32
C ALA A 109 -9.35 -14.88 -4.40
N LYS A 110 -10.67 -14.87 -4.25
CA LYS A 110 -11.57 -15.39 -5.28
C LYS A 110 -11.72 -14.36 -6.40
N TRP A 111 -10.79 -14.41 -7.35
CA TRP A 111 -10.81 -13.53 -8.51
C TRP A 111 -11.81 -14.01 -9.56
N LYS A 112 -12.61 -13.08 -10.06
CA LYS A 112 -13.42 -13.27 -11.27
C LYS A 112 -12.64 -12.73 -12.46
N LEU A 113 -12.33 -13.58 -13.42
CA LEU A 113 -11.60 -13.20 -14.64
C LEU A 113 -12.55 -12.61 -15.69
N HIS A 114 -12.12 -11.56 -16.36
CA HIS A 114 -12.82 -10.90 -17.46
C HIS A 114 -11.95 -10.96 -18.72
N SER A 115 -11.83 -12.15 -19.31
CA SER A 115 -10.89 -12.42 -20.42
C SER A 115 -11.14 -11.58 -21.68
N GLY A 116 -12.35 -11.06 -21.86
CA GLY A 116 -12.68 -10.12 -22.94
C GLY A 116 -12.23 -8.68 -22.71
N GLU A 117 -11.77 -8.35 -21.49
CA GLU A 117 -11.30 -7.01 -21.14
C GLU A 117 -9.78 -7.03 -21.00
N GLN A 118 -9.09 -6.32 -21.89
CA GLN A 118 -7.64 -6.27 -21.96
C GLN A 118 -7.16 -4.82 -22.00
N ARG A 119 -5.95 -4.59 -21.51
CA ARG A 119 -5.19 -3.34 -21.63
C ARG A 119 -3.70 -3.60 -21.64
N ASP A 120 -2.94 -2.72 -22.27
CA ASP A 120 -1.48 -2.81 -22.27
C ASP A 120 -0.90 -1.96 -21.13
N ILE A 121 0.02 -2.57 -20.37
CA ILE A 121 0.80 -1.92 -19.32
C ILE A 121 2.27 -2.29 -19.54
N LEU A 122 3.13 -1.32 -19.76
CA LEU A 122 4.56 -1.51 -20.01
C LEU A 122 4.88 -2.50 -21.15
N GLY A 123 4.02 -2.57 -22.18
CA GLY A 123 4.16 -3.51 -23.28
C GLY A 123 3.65 -4.93 -23.00
N TYR A 124 3.08 -5.17 -21.81
CA TYR A 124 2.42 -6.43 -21.48
C TYR A 124 0.91 -6.32 -21.70
N THR A 125 0.34 -7.22 -22.45
CA THR A 125 -1.12 -7.37 -22.51
C THR A 125 -1.62 -7.93 -21.19
N CYS A 126 -2.45 -7.16 -20.49
CA CYS A 126 -3.01 -7.51 -19.22
C CYS A 126 -4.50 -7.82 -19.33
N ILE A 127 -4.96 -8.80 -18.57
CA ILE A 127 -6.34 -9.23 -18.46
C ILE A 127 -6.94 -8.68 -17.17
N LYS A 128 -8.19 -8.24 -17.21
CA LYS A 128 -8.93 -7.76 -16.05
C LYS A 128 -9.37 -8.91 -15.15
N ALA A 129 -9.23 -8.72 -13.85
CA ALA A 129 -9.84 -9.55 -12.83
C ALA A 129 -10.47 -8.68 -11.74
N THR A 130 -11.54 -9.15 -11.13
CA THR A 130 -12.22 -8.43 -10.05
C THR A 130 -12.46 -9.33 -8.86
N GLN A 131 -12.47 -8.74 -7.67
CA GLN A 131 -12.94 -9.37 -6.44
C GLN A 131 -13.71 -8.36 -5.60
N GLN A 132 -14.56 -8.85 -4.71
CA GLN A 132 -15.22 -8.03 -3.70
C GLN A 132 -14.50 -8.17 -2.37
N LYS A 133 -14.18 -7.04 -1.75
CA LYS A 133 -13.65 -6.95 -0.39
C LYS A 133 -14.55 -6.00 0.38
N ASP A 134 -15.35 -6.53 1.28
CA ASP A 134 -16.44 -5.79 1.94
C ASP A 134 -17.36 -5.12 0.90
N SER A 135 -17.55 -3.82 0.97
CA SER A 135 -18.35 -3.03 0.00
C SER A 135 -17.56 -2.51 -1.19
N THR A 136 -16.25 -2.83 -1.28
CA THR A 136 -15.35 -2.29 -2.30
C THR A 136 -15.03 -3.32 -3.37
N THR A 137 -15.17 -2.94 -4.64
CA THR A 137 -14.67 -3.74 -5.76
C THR A 137 -13.18 -3.48 -5.95
N ILE A 138 -12.39 -4.55 -5.90
CA ILE A 138 -10.98 -4.52 -6.26
C ILE A 138 -10.85 -4.96 -7.69
N THR A 139 -10.24 -4.15 -8.53
CA THR A 139 -9.95 -4.49 -9.94
C THR A 139 -8.44 -4.65 -10.11
N ALA A 140 -8.02 -5.79 -10.63
CA ALA A 140 -6.63 -6.06 -10.98
C ALA A 140 -6.45 -6.25 -12.48
N TRP A 141 -5.28 -5.88 -12.95
CA TRP A 141 -4.82 -6.14 -14.32
C TRP A 141 -3.54 -6.95 -14.24
N PHE A 142 -3.59 -8.19 -14.71
CA PHE A 142 -2.48 -9.13 -14.64
C PHE A 142 -2.06 -9.59 -16.03
N THR A 143 -0.79 -9.95 -16.19
CA THR A 143 -0.28 -10.50 -17.44
C THR A 143 0.16 -11.95 -17.29
N PRO A 144 -0.39 -12.88 -18.10
CA PRO A 144 0.08 -14.27 -18.13
C PRO A 144 1.46 -14.42 -18.79
N LYS A 145 1.99 -13.37 -19.42
CA LYS A 145 3.36 -13.35 -19.95
C LYS A 145 4.44 -13.45 -18.87
N ILE A 146 4.09 -13.09 -17.64
CA ILE A 146 4.91 -13.30 -16.45
C ILE A 146 4.17 -14.33 -15.62
N ALA A 147 4.53 -15.60 -15.78
CA ALA A 147 3.82 -16.75 -15.19
C ALA A 147 4.13 -16.93 -13.68
N MET A 148 4.06 -15.83 -12.92
CA MET A 148 4.30 -15.79 -11.49
C MET A 148 3.12 -15.09 -10.83
N SER A 149 2.48 -15.76 -9.85
CA SER A 149 1.30 -15.23 -9.14
C SER A 149 1.72 -14.24 -8.05
N ILE A 150 2.08 -13.04 -8.46
CA ILE A 150 2.60 -11.97 -7.60
C ILE A 150 1.90 -10.64 -7.88
N GLY A 151 1.96 -9.73 -6.92
CA GLY A 151 1.43 -8.37 -7.08
C GLY A 151 1.82 -7.44 -5.92
N PRO A 152 1.43 -6.17 -6.01
CA PRO A 152 1.75 -5.18 -4.99
C PRO A 152 0.98 -5.47 -3.69
N ASP A 153 1.54 -5.06 -2.55
CA ASP A 153 0.88 -5.05 -1.23
C ASP A 153 0.24 -6.38 -0.80
N GLY A 154 0.81 -7.50 -1.27
CA GLY A 154 0.31 -8.84 -0.97
C GLY A 154 -0.86 -9.31 -1.84
N TYR A 155 -1.23 -8.59 -2.90
CA TYR A 155 -2.15 -9.09 -3.92
C TYR A 155 -1.51 -10.23 -4.71
N TYR A 156 -2.21 -11.34 -4.88
CA TYR A 156 -1.76 -12.51 -5.61
C TYR A 156 -2.95 -13.43 -5.97
N GLY A 157 -2.67 -14.61 -6.52
CA GLY A 157 -3.70 -15.62 -6.81
C GLY A 157 -4.26 -15.55 -8.23
N LEU A 158 -3.69 -14.71 -9.09
CA LEU A 158 -3.97 -14.67 -10.53
C LEU A 158 -2.91 -15.47 -11.30
N PRO A 159 -3.23 -16.01 -12.48
CA PRO A 159 -2.28 -16.77 -13.28
C PRO A 159 -1.31 -15.84 -14.05
N GLY A 160 -0.59 -15.00 -13.32
CA GLY A 160 0.37 -14.03 -13.82
C GLY A 160 0.59 -12.87 -12.90
N ALA A 161 1.61 -12.05 -13.19
CA ALA A 161 1.96 -10.88 -12.40
C ALA A 161 0.92 -9.76 -12.54
N ILE A 162 0.53 -9.20 -11.42
CA ILE A 162 -0.42 -8.08 -11.34
C ILE A 162 0.35 -6.78 -11.55
N LEU A 163 0.06 -6.07 -12.65
CA LEU A 163 0.71 -4.82 -12.99
C LEU A 163 -0.10 -3.58 -12.63
N ALA A 164 -1.39 -3.72 -12.34
CA ALA A 164 -2.19 -2.65 -11.79
C ALA A 164 -3.28 -3.20 -10.87
N VAL A 165 -3.62 -2.43 -9.84
CA VAL A 165 -4.76 -2.69 -8.94
C VAL A 165 -5.46 -1.37 -8.68
N SER A 166 -6.79 -1.37 -8.64
CA SER A 166 -7.59 -0.28 -8.07
C SER A 166 -8.51 -0.79 -6.97
N GLU A 167 -8.47 -0.11 -5.83
CA GLU A 167 -9.33 -0.35 -4.68
C GLU A 167 -10.49 0.66 -4.72
N GLY A 168 -11.54 0.35 -5.48
CA GLY A 168 -12.60 1.30 -5.77
C GLY A 168 -12.03 2.61 -6.35
N GLU A 169 -12.41 3.75 -5.76
CA GLU A 169 -11.94 5.08 -6.12
C GLU A 169 -10.90 5.64 -5.15
N SER A 170 -10.45 4.84 -4.16
CA SER A 170 -9.61 5.34 -3.07
C SER A 170 -8.12 5.16 -3.33
N ARG A 171 -7.71 4.11 -4.03
CA ARG A 171 -6.30 3.77 -4.21
C ARG A 171 -6.05 3.07 -5.54
N VAL A 172 -4.95 3.42 -6.19
CA VAL A 172 -4.48 2.78 -7.42
C VAL A 172 -3.01 2.42 -7.27
N TYR A 173 -2.66 1.22 -7.68
CA TYR A 173 -1.30 0.74 -7.85
C TYR A 173 -1.05 0.57 -9.34
N LEU A 174 0.04 1.12 -9.85
CA LEU A 174 0.42 0.99 -11.26
C LEU A 174 1.90 0.64 -11.37
N ALA A 175 2.20 -0.47 -12.05
CA ALA A 175 3.58 -0.83 -12.35
C ALA A 175 4.22 0.22 -13.29
N THR A 176 5.42 0.65 -12.96
CA THR A 176 6.22 1.63 -13.73
C THR A 176 7.48 1.02 -14.33
N LEU A 177 7.93 -0.12 -13.82
CA LEU A 177 9.08 -0.88 -14.30
C LEU A 177 8.91 -2.35 -13.99
N VAL A 178 9.31 -3.23 -14.91
CA VAL A 178 9.40 -4.68 -14.70
C VAL A 178 10.80 -5.16 -15.09
N GLU A 179 11.50 -5.79 -14.15
CA GLU A 179 12.77 -6.46 -14.36
C GLU A 179 12.61 -7.94 -13.97
N GLN A 180 12.54 -8.80 -14.97
CA GLN A 180 12.32 -10.23 -14.73
C GLN A 180 13.53 -10.93 -14.10
N LYS A 181 14.74 -10.38 -14.28
CA LYS A 181 15.98 -10.81 -13.63
C LYS A 181 16.64 -9.61 -12.97
N TYR A 182 16.39 -9.48 -11.68
CA TYR A 182 17.02 -8.43 -10.90
C TYR A 182 18.38 -8.88 -10.36
N THR A 183 19.42 -8.10 -10.61
CA THR A 183 20.81 -8.40 -10.21
C THR A 183 21.36 -7.39 -9.20
N GLY A 184 20.51 -6.50 -8.67
CA GLY A 184 20.93 -5.50 -7.69
C GLY A 184 21.07 -6.05 -6.27
N ASP A 185 21.39 -5.17 -5.33
CA ASP A 185 21.74 -5.53 -3.95
C ASP A 185 20.52 -5.74 -3.03
N ALA A 186 19.34 -5.21 -3.40
CA ALA A 186 18.14 -5.35 -2.59
C ALA A 186 17.70 -6.82 -2.51
N LYS A 187 17.31 -7.25 -1.31
CA LYS A 187 16.93 -8.64 -1.01
C LYS A 187 15.51 -8.72 -0.46
N ILE A 188 14.90 -9.88 -0.64
CA ILE A 188 13.65 -10.23 0.03
C ILE A 188 13.97 -10.48 1.51
N GLU A 189 13.43 -9.63 2.39
CA GLU A 189 13.69 -9.68 3.82
C GLU A 189 12.40 -10.03 4.59
N LYS A 190 12.43 -11.14 5.32
CA LYS A 190 11.34 -11.48 6.23
C LYS A 190 11.42 -10.60 7.47
N PRO A 191 10.44 -9.75 7.76
CA PRO A 191 10.46 -8.91 8.95
C PRO A 191 10.30 -9.75 10.21
N THR A 192 11.09 -9.44 11.25
CA THR A 192 11.09 -10.15 12.53
C THR A 192 10.90 -9.24 13.73
N LYS A 193 11.00 -7.93 13.53
CA LYS A 193 10.89 -6.90 14.56
C LYS A 193 9.45 -6.42 14.73
N GLY A 194 9.17 -5.87 15.89
CA GLY A 194 7.89 -5.28 16.25
C GLY A 194 7.02 -6.15 17.15
N THR A 195 6.03 -5.54 17.77
CA THR A 195 5.04 -6.24 18.59
C THR A 195 4.14 -7.05 17.67
N LYS A 196 4.10 -8.37 17.86
CA LYS A 196 3.22 -9.26 17.10
C LYS A 196 1.76 -8.96 17.39
N THR A 197 0.96 -8.86 16.35
CA THR A 197 -0.47 -8.58 16.44
C THR A 197 -1.21 -9.14 15.24
N THR A 198 -2.51 -9.28 15.34
CA THR A 198 -3.39 -9.58 14.20
C THR A 198 -3.80 -8.29 13.49
N ARG A 199 -4.31 -8.40 12.26
CA ARG A 199 -4.86 -7.24 11.53
C ARG A 199 -6.01 -6.59 12.29
N GLU A 200 -6.88 -7.37 12.86
CA GLU A 200 -8.05 -6.88 13.63
C GLU A 200 -7.62 -6.10 14.87
N GLU A 201 -6.70 -6.65 15.66
CA GLU A 201 -6.17 -5.99 16.86
C GLU A 201 -5.42 -4.70 16.50
N PHE A 202 -4.61 -4.72 15.43
CA PHE A 202 -3.90 -3.54 14.97
C PHE A 202 -4.87 -2.43 14.55
N GLU A 203 -5.92 -2.74 13.78
CA GLU A 203 -6.92 -1.75 13.35
C GLU A 203 -7.68 -1.16 14.54
N LYS A 204 -7.95 -1.95 15.58
CA LYS A 204 -8.52 -1.46 16.84
C LYS A 204 -7.60 -0.46 17.53
N ILE A 205 -6.32 -0.82 17.71
CA ILE A 205 -5.30 0.06 18.32
C ILE A 205 -5.17 1.35 17.50
N ARG A 206 -5.13 1.25 16.17
CA ARG A 206 -5.01 2.39 15.26
C ARG A 206 -6.18 3.36 15.42
N LYS A 207 -7.41 2.85 15.47
CA LYS A 207 -8.62 3.66 15.67
C LYS A 207 -8.60 4.38 17.01
N GLU A 208 -8.26 3.69 18.09
CA GLU A 208 -8.15 4.24 19.43
C GLU A 208 -7.11 5.38 19.48
N LYS A 209 -5.93 5.17 18.89
CA LYS A 209 -4.87 6.18 18.84
C LYS A 209 -5.25 7.41 18.01
N ILE A 210 -5.91 7.24 16.89
CA ILE A 210 -6.39 8.35 16.07
C ILE A 210 -7.42 9.18 16.85
N GLU A 211 -8.33 8.52 17.58
CA GLU A 211 -9.34 9.22 18.39
C GLU A 211 -8.70 9.98 19.57
N GLU A 212 -7.73 9.39 20.27
CA GLU A 212 -6.95 10.09 21.33
C GLU A 212 -6.32 11.37 20.78
N VAL A 213 -5.63 11.30 19.63
CA VAL A 213 -4.99 12.46 19.00
C VAL A 213 -6.02 13.51 18.58
N ARG A 214 -7.17 13.09 18.07
CA ARG A 214 -8.25 13.99 17.68
C ARG A 214 -8.80 14.74 18.90
N GLN A 215 -9.00 14.08 20.04
CA GLN A 215 -9.47 14.67 21.28
C GLN A 215 -8.44 15.65 21.86
N MET A 216 -7.14 15.32 21.84
CA MET A 216 -6.07 16.23 22.29
C MET A 216 -6.02 17.52 21.46
N ASN A 217 -6.17 17.42 20.14
CA ASN A 217 -6.15 18.58 19.24
C ASN A 217 -7.44 19.41 19.30
N GLY A 218 -8.60 18.79 19.55
CA GLY A 218 -9.89 19.49 19.74
C GLY A 218 -9.95 20.29 21.06
N GLY A 219 -9.27 19.82 22.11
CA GLY A 219 -9.22 20.50 23.42
C GLY A 219 -8.37 21.78 23.43
N GLN A 220 -7.42 21.93 22.52
CA GLN A 220 -6.62 23.16 22.41
C GLN A 220 -7.35 24.31 21.72
N GLY A 221 -8.34 24.01 20.86
CA GLY A 221 -9.15 25.04 20.20
C GLY A 221 -10.15 25.76 21.14
N GLN A 222 -10.60 25.09 22.21
CA GLN A 222 -11.57 25.67 23.16
C GLN A 222 -10.95 26.52 24.28
N ARG A 223 -9.64 26.40 24.52
CA ARG A 223 -8.97 27.21 25.58
C ARG A 223 -8.56 28.62 25.13
N MET A 224 -8.65 28.96 23.87
CA MET A 224 -8.34 30.31 23.36
C MET A 224 -9.53 31.28 23.33
N PHE A 225 -10.75 30.84 23.58
CA PHE A 225 -11.94 31.70 23.55
C PHE A 225 -12.52 32.07 24.91
N ILE A 226 -11.85 31.74 26.02
CA ILE A 226 -12.28 32.17 27.38
C ILE A 226 -11.12 32.92 28.03
N ARG A 227 -10.76 34.05 27.45
CA ARG A 227 -10.05 35.16 28.14
C ARG A 227 -10.25 36.42 27.32
N GLY A 228 -11.27 37.14 27.63
CA GLY A 228 -11.58 38.46 27.14
C GLY A 228 -12.78 38.98 27.88
#